data_c4bdfcd6161aca930c568fbb21174bab
#
_entry.id   c4bdfcd6161aca930c568fbb21174bab
#
_cell.length_a   1.000
_cell.length_b   1.000
_cell.length_c   1.000
_cell.angle_alpha   90.00
_cell.angle_beta   90.00
_cell.angle_gamma   90.00
#
_symmetry.space_group_name_H-M   'P 1'
#
loop_
_entity.id
_entity.type
_entity.pdbx_description
1 polymer ?
#
loop_
_entity_poly.entity_id
_entity_poly.type
_entity_poly.pdbx_seq_one_letter_code
_entity_poly.pdbx_strand_id
1 'polypeptide(L)'
;MMSLTVSSAQSPLYIVGGKAVESIDHIAQSDIDSIETLPADEETIARYGERASNGVIVVHLRYDTPARFEAGGCDSFADYIAGSVDWDERMPAAKISLRYRVATDGIVVAGDILLSTDKRLLRRVLRAMERAPRWTPAMRDECAVESEHLLNLLLPEGGVLPPERGVILL
;
A
#
# COMPACT_ATOMS: atom_id res chain seq x y z
N MET A 1 44.82 -11.84 19.10
CA MET A 1 43.67 -11.91 18.16
C MET A 1 42.45 -11.33 18.85
N MET A 2 42.09 -10.11 18.52
CA MET A 2 40.85 -9.49 19.03
C MET A 2 39.71 -9.92 18.11
N SER A 3 38.82 -10.77 18.62
CA SER A 3 37.54 -11.07 17.97
C SER A 3 36.64 -9.83 18.06
N LEU A 4 36.48 -9.16 16.96
CA LEU A 4 35.40 -8.18 16.78
C LEU A 4 34.07 -8.95 16.78
N THR A 5 33.41 -8.97 17.92
CA THR A 5 32.00 -9.37 18.02
C THR A 5 31.19 -8.32 17.26
N VAL A 6 30.76 -8.62 16.07
CA VAL A 6 29.74 -7.83 15.38
C VAL A 6 28.48 -7.98 16.21
N SER A 7 28.18 -6.94 17.00
CA SER A 7 26.87 -6.80 17.65
C SER A 7 25.85 -6.68 16.54
N SER A 8 25.17 -7.78 16.20
CA SER A 8 23.97 -7.71 15.39
C SER A 8 22.98 -6.83 16.15
N ALA A 9 22.62 -5.69 15.57
CA ALA A 9 21.57 -4.85 16.08
C ALA A 9 20.32 -5.72 16.19
N GLN A 10 19.97 -6.10 17.41
CA GLN A 10 18.82 -6.96 17.68
C GLN A 10 17.57 -6.13 17.42
N SER A 11 16.86 -6.45 16.35
CA SER A 11 15.59 -5.81 16.01
C SER A 11 14.53 -6.12 17.07
N PRO A 12 13.61 -5.20 17.34
CA PRO A 12 12.46 -5.47 18.22
C PRO A 12 11.60 -6.59 17.62
N LEU A 13 10.82 -7.25 18.44
CA LEU A 13 9.83 -8.23 17.99
C LEU A 13 8.61 -7.49 17.44
N TYR A 14 8.22 -7.82 16.20
CA TYR A 14 7.01 -7.27 15.60
C TYR A 14 5.84 -8.23 15.82
N ILE A 15 4.72 -7.69 16.29
CA ILE A 15 3.44 -8.41 16.44
C ILE A 15 2.41 -7.73 15.55
N VAL A 16 1.84 -8.47 14.62
CA VAL A 16 0.82 -7.98 13.68
C VAL A 16 -0.41 -8.88 13.78
N GLY A 17 -1.57 -8.31 14.13
CA GLY A 17 -2.79 -9.09 14.30
C GLY A 17 -2.63 -10.24 15.31
N GLY A 18 -1.83 -10.04 16.36
CA GLY A 18 -1.56 -11.05 17.40
C GLY A 18 -0.54 -12.12 17.01
N LYS A 19 0.09 -12.03 15.82
CA LYS A 19 1.11 -12.97 15.34
C LYS A 19 2.48 -12.32 15.27
N ALA A 20 3.51 -13.05 15.69
CA ALA A 20 4.89 -12.60 15.55
C ALA A 20 5.33 -12.69 14.07
N VAL A 21 5.89 -11.58 13.56
CA VAL A 21 6.43 -11.47 12.21
C VAL A 21 7.89 -10.98 12.26
N GLU A 22 8.65 -11.22 11.21
CA GLU A 22 10.06 -10.81 11.14
C GLU A 22 10.23 -9.36 10.69
N SER A 23 9.32 -8.86 9.85
CA SER A 23 9.33 -7.50 9.31
C SER A 23 7.91 -7.01 9.06
N ILE A 24 7.74 -5.69 9.05
CA ILE A 24 6.50 -4.99 8.69
C ILE A 24 6.62 -4.19 7.39
N ASP A 25 7.72 -4.32 6.66
CA ASP A 25 8.00 -3.54 5.45
C ASP A 25 6.99 -3.81 4.31
N HIS A 26 6.34 -4.97 4.35
CA HIS A 26 5.31 -5.35 3.39
C HIS A 26 3.91 -4.81 3.71
N ILE A 27 3.75 -4.17 4.88
CA ILE A 27 2.46 -3.61 5.31
C ILE A 27 2.39 -2.16 4.85
N ALA A 28 1.38 -1.83 4.06
CA ALA A 28 1.17 -0.46 3.65
C ALA A 28 0.80 0.42 4.87
N GLN A 29 1.33 1.62 4.92
CA GLN A 29 1.05 2.54 6.01
C GLN A 29 -0.45 2.88 6.15
N SER A 30 -1.19 2.87 5.04
CA SER A 30 -2.64 3.04 5.02
C SER A 30 -3.41 1.95 5.75
N ASP A 31 -2.81 0.77 5.89
CA ASP A 31 -3.43 -0.42 6.48
C ASP A 31 -3.21 -0.47 8.00
N ILE A 32 -2.33 0.37 8.51
CA ILE A 32 -2.01 0.46 9.94
C ILE A 32 -3.01 1.41 10.60
N ASP A 33 -3.67 0.92 11.64
CA ASP A 33 -4.55 1.73 12.49
C ASP A 33 -3.76 2.42 13.58
N SER A 34 -2.95 1.66 14.32
CA SER A 34 -2.09 2.17 15.37
C SER A 34 -0.85 1.28 15.58
N ILE A 35 0.18 1.86 16.18
CA ILE A 35 1.41 1.17 16.58
C ILE A 35 1.62 1.41 18.06
N GLU A 36 1.81 0.33 18.81
CA GLU A 36 2.16 0.37 20.23
C GLU A 36 3.58 -0.15 20.40
N THR A 37 4.39 0.55 21.18
CA THR A 37 5.74 0.11 21.53
C THR A 37 5.78 -0.30 22.99
N LEU A 38 6.14 -1.56 23.26
CA LEU A 38 6.31 -2.09 24.60
C LEU A 38 7.80 -2.18 24.93
N PRO A 39 8.20 -1.76 26.14
CA PRO A 39 9.59 -1.84 26.58
C PRO A 39 10.04 -3.29 26.77
N ALA A 40 11.36 -3.50 26.81
CA ALA A 40 11.97 -4.79 27.13
C ALA A 40 12.01 -5.01 28.65
N ASP A 41 10.88 -5.22 29.28
CA ASP A 41 10.75 -5.51 30.69
C ASP A 41 10.32 -6.95 30.96
N GLU A 42 10.30 -7.35 32.23
CA GLU A 42 9.96 -8.71 32.64
C GLU A 42 8.53 -9.08 32.24
N GLU A 43 7.59 -8.15 32.27
CA GLU A 43 6.19 -8.38 31.90
C GLU A 43 6.07 -8.64 30.39
N THR A 44 6.73 -7.84 29.57
CA THR A 44 6.75 -7.98 28.11
C THR A 44 7.45 -9.28 27.71
N ILE A 45 8.56 -9.63 28.37
CA ILE A 45 9.28 -10.89 28.09
C ILE A 45 8.45 -12.09 28.55
N ALA A 46 7.77 -12.02 29.71
CA ALA A 46 6.88 -13.08 30.16
C ALA A 46 5.70 -13.33 29.19
N ARG A 47 5.20 -12.26 28.57
CA ARG A 47 4.05 -12.32 27.65
C ARG A 47 4.44 -12.78 26.24
N TYR A 48 5.57 -12.33 25.71
CA TYR A 48 5.98 -12.55 24.32
C TYR A 48 7.20 -13.45 24.14
N GLY A 49 7.82 -13.90 25.25
CA GLY A 49 8.99 -14.76 25.27
C GLY A 49 10.32 -14.00 25.12
N GLU A 50 11.42 -14.73 25.13
CA GLU A 50 12.79 -14.16 25.06
C GLU A 50 13.05 -13.30 23.83
N ARG A 51 12.31 -13.49 22.74
CA ARG A 51 12.40 -12.66 21.53
C ARG A 51 11.99 -11.21 21.76
N ALA A 52 11.31 -10.94 22.86
CA ALA A 52 10.91 -9.59 23.29
C ALA A 52 12.00 -8.85 24.09
N SER A 53 13.21 -9.44 24.26
CA SER A 53 14.31 -8.84 25.02
C SER A 53 14.83 -7.50 24.48
N ASN A 54 14.42 -7.12 23.26
CA ASN A 54 14.71 -5.81 22.64
C ASN A 54 13.47 -4.93 22.50
N GLY A 55 12.41 -5.24 23.23
CA GLY A 55 11.11 -4.61 23.10
C GLY A 55 10.22 -5.24 22.04
N VAL A 56 8.98 -4.85 22.06
CA VAL A 56 7.95 -5.33 21.12
C VAL A 56 7.27 -4.15 20.45
N ILE A 57 7.07 -4.26 19.14
CA ILE A 57 6.26 -3.33 18.37
C ILE A 57 5.00 -4.06 17.95
N VAL A 58 3.86 -3.65 18.51
CA VAL A 58 2.55 -4.19 18.19
C VAL A 58 1.91 -3.31 17.13
N VAL A 59 1.61 -3.89 15.98
CA VAL A 59 0.95 -3.21 14.87
C VAL A 59 -0.50 -3.65 14.83
N HIS A 60 -1.40 -2.71 15.02
CA HIS A 60 -2.83 -2.91 14.87
C HIS A 60 -3.22 -2.53 13.44
N LEU A 61 -3.81 -3.47 12.71
CA LEU A 61 -4.31 -3.24 11.37
C LEU A 61 -5.75 -2.73 11.41
N ARG A 62 -6.12 -1.97 10.40
CA ARG A 62 -7.50 -1.48 10.23
C ARG A 62 -8.47 -2.59 9.85
N TYR A 63 -7.95 -3.75 9.42
CA TYR A 63 -8.73 -4.91 9.01
C TYR A 63 -7.98 -6.23 9.32
N ASP A 64 -8.72 -7.31 9.45
CA ASP A 64 -8.18 -8.66 9.64
C ASP A 64 -7.86 -9.32 8.30
N THR A 65 -8.69 -9.02 7.28
CA THR A 65 -8.51 -9.51 5.92
C THR A 65 -8.50 -8.32 4.96
N PRO A 66 -7.45 -8.17 4.13
CA PRO A 66 -7.36 -7.08 3.17
C PRO A 66 -8.42 -7.20 2.06
N ALA A 67 -8.78 -6.06 1.48
CA ALA A 67 -9.59 -6.04 0.28
C ALA A 67 -8.86 -6.73 -0.89
N ARG A 68 -9.61 -7.45 -1.74
CA ARG A 68 -9.07 -8.17 -2.89
C ARG A 68 -9.76 -7.77 -4.17
N PHE A 69 -8.94 -7.56 -5.21
CA PHE A 69 -9.40 -7.37 -6.57
C PHE A 69 -9.28 -8.69 -7.33
N GLU A 70 -10.40 -9.18 -7.84
CA GLU A 70 -10.49 -10.44 -8.58
C GLU A 70 -11.18 -10.21 -9.92
N ALA A 71 -10.56 -9.44 -10.81
CA ALA A 71 -11.01 -9.34 -12.19
C ALA A 71 -10.25 -10.33 -13.06
N GLY A 72 -10.97 -11.16 -13.79
CA GLY A 72 -10.43 -12.29 -14.56
C GLY A 72 -9.22 -11.93 -15.42
N GLY A 73 -8.06 -12.45 -15.06
CA GLY A 73 -6.83 -12.36 -15.82
C GLY A 73 -5.92 -11.17 -15.52
N CYS A 74 -6.24 -10.32 -14.53
CA CYS A 74 -5.37 -9.23 -14.10
C CYS A 74 -4.75 -9.54 -12.74
N ASP A 75 -3.42 -9.39 -12.63
CA ASP A 75 -2.69 -9.65 -11.39
C ASP A 75 -2.89 -8.53 -10.35
N SER A 76 -3.23 -7.32 -10.82
CA SER A 76 -3.47 -6.18 -9.95
C SER A 76 -4.56 -5.24 -10.49
N PHE A 77 -5.06 -4.37 -9.63
CA PHE A 77 -5.98 -3.31 -10.06
C PHE A 77 -5.32 -2.30 -11.00
N ALA A 78 -4.02 -2.04 -10.82
CA ALA A 78 -3.27 -1.17 -11.72
C ALA A 78 -3.21 -1.75 -13.13
N ASP A 79 -3.00 -3.07 -13.28
CA ASP A 79 -2.98 -3.75 -14.57
C ASP A 79 -4.35 -3.74 -15.25
N TYR A 80 -5.41 -3.93 -14.46
CA TYR A 80 -6.78 -3.80 -14.97
C TYR A 80 -7.05 -2.39 -15.50
N ILE A 81 -6.68 -1.35 -14.76
CA ILE A 81 -6.86 0.04 -15.20
C ILE A 81 -5.99 0.33 -16.42
N ALA A 82 -4.73 -0.11 -16.43
CA ALA A 82 -3.83 0.06 -17.58
C ALA A 82 -4.42 -0.57 -18.87
N GLY A 83 -4.94 -1.79 -18.76
CA GLY A 83 -5.59 -2.48 -19.88
C GLY A 83 -6.94 -1.89 -20.29
N SER A 84 -7.63 -1.21 -19.39
CA SER A 84 -8.94 -0.57 -19.65
C SER A 84 -8.83 0.83 -20.24
N VAL A 85 -7.63 1.43 -20.19
CA VAL A 85 -7.37 2.78 -20.69
C VAL A 85 -6.71 2.68 -22.07
N ASP A 86 -7.33 3.31 -23.07
CA ASP A 86 -6.75 3.42 -24.40
C ASP A 86 -5.61 4.47 -24.42
N TRP A 87 -4.39 4.00 -24.08
CA TRP A 87 -3.17 4.81 -24.01
C TRP A 87 -1.99 4.01 -24.54
N ASP A 88 -1.76 4.11 -25.85
CA ASP A 88 -0.74 3.33 -26.56
C ASP A 88 0.63 4.02 -26.59
N GLU A 89 1.63 3.36 -27.17
CA GLU A 89 3.01 3.85 -27.31
C GLU A 89 3.13 5.14 -28.15
N ARG A 90 2.10 5.52 -28.89
CA ARG A 90 2.07 6.77 -29.68
C ARG A 90 1.68 7.97 -28.81
N MET A 91 1.11 7.70 -27.66
CA MET A 91 0.77 8.75 -26.69
C MET A 91 2.01 9.17 -25.88
N PRO A 92 2.10 10.43 -25.47
CA PRO A 92 3.18 10.85 -24.60
C PRO A 92 3.15 10.10 -23.26
N ALA A 93 4.31 9.77 -22.73
CA ALA A 93 4.40 9.15 -21.43
C ALA A 93 3.76 10.05 -20.36
N ALA A 94 2.86 9.46 -19.59
CA ALA A 94 2.12 10.17 -18.57
C ALA A 94 2.00 9.33 -17.29
N LYS A 95 2.08 10.00 -16.14
CA LYS A 95 2.01 9.39 -14.82
C LYS A 95 0.80 9.91 -14.05
N ILE A 96 0.09 8.98 -13.43
CA ILE A 96 -1.00 9.26 -12.51
C ILE A 96 -0.68 8.60 -11.17
N SER A 97 -0.85 9.33 -10.09
CA SER A 97 -0.85 8.81 -8.73
C SER A 97 -2.08 9.36 -8.01
N LEU A 98 -2.94 8.47 -7.53
CA LEU A 98 -4.14 8.87 -6.80
C LEU A 98 -4.47 7.88 -5.70
N ARG A 99 -5.11 8.39 -4.64
CA ARG A 99 -5.72 7.55 -3.61
C ARG A 99 -7.12 7.13 -4.05
N TYR A 100 -7.51 5.95 -3.65
CA TYR A 100 -8.86 5.46 -3.85
C TYR A 100 -9.28 4.60 -2.65
N ARG A 101 -10.57 4.44 -2.49
CA ARG A 101 -11.16 3.64 -1.42
C ARG A 101 -11.96 2.50 -2.01
N VAL A 102 -11.91 1.36 -1.36
CA VAL A 102 -12.83 0.26 -1.58
C VAL A 102 -13.88 0.34 -0.48
N ALA A 103 -15.11 0.61 -0.85
CA ALA A 103 -16.22 0.70 0.08
C ALA A 103 -16.64 -0.68 0.60
N THR A 104 -17.46 -0.72 1.63
CA THR A 104 -17.94 -1.96 2.27
C THR A 104 -18.73 -2.87 1.33
N ASP A 105 -19.25 -2.33 0.23
CA ASP A 105 -19.93 -3.07 -0.84
C ASP A 105 -19.02 -3.47 -2.00
N GLY A 106 -17.72 -3.19 -1.87
CA GLY A 106 -16.70 -3.48 -2.88
C GLY A 106 -16.62 -2.47 -4.03
N ILE A 107 -17.36 -1.38 -4.00
CA ILE A 107 -17.28 -0.33 -5.02
C ILE A 107 -16.01 0.48 -4.81
N VAL A 108 -15.31 0.77 -5.91
CA VAL A 108 -14.13 1.65 -5.91
C VAL A 108 -14.56 3.09 -6.02
N VAL A 109 -14.07 3.93 -5.12
CA VAL A 109 -14.31 5.37 -5.11
C VAL A 109 -12.98 6.10 -5.24
N ALA A 110 -12.81 6.87 -6.31
CA ALA A 110 -11.61 7.70 -6.49
C ALA A 110 -11.56 8.78 -5.38
N GLY A 111 -10.37 8.98 -4.82
CA GLY A 111 -10.09 9.97 -3.80
C GLY A 111 -9.13 11.06 -4.32
N ASP A 112 -8.14 11.42 -3.49
CA ASP A 112 -7.21 12.51 -3.79
C ASP A 112 -6.28 12.18 -4.95
N ILE A 113 -6.16 13.12 -5.89
CA ILE A 113 -5.20 13.05 -6.97
C ILE A 113 -3.87 13.62 -6.47
N LEU A 114 -2.88 12.75 -6.26
CA LEU A 114 -1.57 13.15 -5.75
C LEU A 114 -0.65 13.68 -6.87
N LEU A 115 -0.76 13.08 -8.06
CA LEU A 115 0.02 13.47 -9.23
C LEU A 115 -0.77 13.18 -10.49
N SER A 116 -0.76 14.11 -11.43
CA SER A 116 -1.28 13.91 -12.78
C SER A 116 -0.48 14.74 -13.77
N THR A 117 0.24 14.10 -14.68
CA THR A 117 1.03 14.78 -15.72
C THR A 117 0.21 15.00 -17.00
N ASP A 118 -0.88 14.29 -17.20
CA ASP A 118 -1.80 14.47 -18.33
C ASP A 118 -3.28 14.37 -17.92
N LYS A 119 -4.04 15.44 -18.15
CA LYS A 119 -5.47 15.52 -17.81
C LYS A 119 -6.36 14.57 -18.62
N ARG A 120 -5.93 14.18 -19.83
CA ARG A 120 -6.69 13.23 -20.67
C ARG A 120 -6.56 11.83 -20.10
N LEU A 121 -5.33 11.43 -19.71
CA LEU A 121 -5.10 10.16 -19.06
C LEU A 121 -5.89 10.10 -17.74
N LEU A 122 -5.82 11.13 -16.91
CA LEU A 122 -6.57 11.18 -15.65
C LEU A 122 -8.07 10.92 -15.86
N ARG A 123 -8.69 11.61 -16.82
CA ARG A 123 -10.13 11.41 -17.12
C ARG A 123 -10.45 9.99 -17.54
N ARG A 124 -9.56 9.35 -18.32
CA ARG A 124 -9.74 7.95 -18.75
C ARG A 124 -9.59 6.99 -17.59
N VAL A 125 -8.60 7.22 -16.72
CA VAL A 125 -8.39 6.42 -15.50
C VAL A 125 -9.61 6.50 -14.58
N LEU A 126 -10.11 7.69 -14.29
CA LEU A 126 -11.30 7.87 -13.44
C LEU A 126 -12.52 7.14 -14.01
N ARG A 127 -12.76 7.22 -15.32
CA ARG A 127 -13.86 6.47 -15.98
C ARG A 127 -13.66 4.95 -15.91
N ALA A 128 -12.42 4.48 -16.02
CA ALA A 128 -12.12 3.05 -15.88
C ALA A 128 -12.39 2.57 -14.47
N MET A 129 -12.05 3.38 -13.46
CA MET A 129 -12.33 3.08 -12.05
C MET A 129 -13.84 3.01 -11.76
N GLU A 130 -14.64 3.93 -12.30
CA GLU A 130 -16.11 3.94 -12.16
C GLU A 130 -16.77 2.68 -12.74
N ARG A 131 -16.15 2.06 -13.74
CA ARG A 131 -16.64 0.86 -14.43
C ARG A 131 -15.99 -0.42 -13.94
N ALA A 132 -15.08 -0.31 -12.99
CA ALA A 132 -14.34 -1.46 -12.49
C ALA A 132 -15.28 -2.47 -11.82
N PRO A 133 -14.97 -3.76 -11.92
CA PRO A 133 -15.66 -4.80 -11.16
C PRO A 133 -15.55 -4.53 -9.67
N ARG A 134 -16.52 -5.03 -8.92
CA ARG A 134 -16.49 -4.93 -7.47
C ARG A 134 -15.35 -5.75 -6.89
N TRP A 135 -14.74 -5.20 -5.87
CA TRP A 135 -13.77 -5.89 -5.04
C TRP A 135 -14.48 -6.75 -3.98
N THR A 136 -13.77 -7.73 -3.46
CA THR A 136 -14.08 -8.28 -2.15
C THR A 136 -13.57 -7.26 -1.12
N PRO A 137 -14.45 -6.66 -0.29
CA PRO A 137 -14.05 -5.61 0.64
C PRO A 137 -13.14 -6.16 1.75
N ALA A 138 -12.42 -5.28 2.42
CA ALA A 138 -11.67 -5.63 3.62
C ALA A 138 -12.64 -6.02 4.74
N MET A 139 -12.20 -6.92 5.62
CA MET A 139 -13.01 -7.42 6.74
C MET A 139 -12.32 -7.15 8.07
N ARG A 140 -13.10 -6.75 9.06
CA ARG A 140 -12.70 -6.64 10.46
C ARG A 140 -13.82 -7.18 11.34
N ASP A 141 -13.50 -8.12 12.23
CA ASP A 141 -14.49 -8.75 13.13
C ASP A 141 -15.73 -9.27 12.35
N GLU A 142 -15.50 -9.97 11.23
CA GLU A 142 -16.52 -10.49 10.31
C GLU A 142 -17.40 -9.42 9.62
N CYS A 143 -17.12 -8.15 9.82
CA CYS A 143 -17.80 -7.05 9.16
C CYS A 143 -16.98 -6.46 8.03
N ALA A 144 -17.64 -6.13 6.91
CA ALA A 144 -16.99 -5.41 5.82
C ALA A 144 -16.61 -4.00 6.27
N VAL A 145 -15.36 -3.60 6.02
CA VAL A 145 -14.85 -2.26 6.33
C VAL A 145 -14.26 -1.63 5.08
N GLU A 146 -14.27 -0.30 5.08
CA GLU A 146 -13.63 0.49 4.02
C GLU A 146 -12.11 0.38 4.11
N SER A 147 -11.43 0.29 2.97
CA SER A 147 -9.98 0.29 2.89
C SER A 147 -9.47 1.34 1.90
N GLU A 148 -8.35 1.96 2.22
CA GLU A 148 -7.70 2.98 1.38
C GLU A 148 -6.52 2.36 0.63
N HIS A 149 -6.38 2.74 -0.64
CA HIS A 149 -5.36 2.21 -1.54
C HIS A 149 -4.73 3.33 -2.37
N LEU A 150 -3.57 3.03 -2.95
CA LEU A 150 -2.85 3.93 -3.84
C LEU A 150 -2.74 3.31 -5.23
N LEU A 151 -3.18 4.06 -6.24
CA LEU A 151 -2.96 3.72 -7.64
C LEU A 151 -1.79 4.54 -8.16
N ASN A 152 -0.75 3.86 -8.63
CA ASN A 152 0.36 4.43 -9.38
C ASN A 152 0.36 3.85 -10.78
N LEU A 153 0.27 4.71 -11.79
CA LEU A 153 0.20 4.31 -13.17
C LEU A 153 1.15 5.16 -14.02
N LEU A 154 1.99 4.50 -14.81
CA LEU A 154 2.84 5.13 -15.83
C LEU A 154 2.50 4.48 -17.17
N LEU A 155 1.98 5.26 -18.09
CA LEU A 155 1.60 4.79 -19.43
C LEU A 155 2.25 5.65 -20.52
N PRO A 156 2.64 5.05 -21.65
CA PRO A 156 2.70 3.60 -21.87
C PRO A 156 3.73 2.93 -20.95
N GLU A 157 3.61 1.62 -20.75
CA GLU A 157 4.54 0.87 -19.91
C GLU A 157 5.98 1.03 -20.41
N GLY A 158 6.92 1.30 -19.49
CA GLY A 158 8.31 1.62 -19.85
C GLY A 158 8.53 3.03 -20.41
N GLY A 159 7.48 3.83 -20.52
CA GLY A 159 7.57 5.21 -20.97
C GLY A 159 8.46 6.08 -20.05
N VAL A 160 9.21 6.99 -20.65
CA VAL A 160 10.03 7.97 -19.90
C VAL A 160 9.32 9.30 -19.90
N LEU A 161 9.07 9.83 -18.70
CA LEU A 161 8.49 11.15 -18.55
C LEU A 161 9.46 12.21 -19.10
N PRO A 162 8.98 13.23 -19.84
CA PRO A 162 9.81 14.34 -20.21
C PRO A 162 10.37 15.02 -18.95
N PRO A 163 11.62 15.51 -18.98
CA PRO A 163 12.19 16.22 -17.85
C PRO A 163 11.29 17.41 -17.48
N GLU A 164 11.06 17.59 -16.18
CA GLU A 164 10.36 18.78 -15.69
C GLU A 164 11.10 20.00 -16.20
N ARG A 165 10.42 20.87 -16.92
CA ARG A 165 10.97 22.16 -17.31
C ARG A 165 11.14 22.96 -16.02
N GLY A 166 12.37 23.03 -15.53
CA GLY A 166 12.73 23.90 -14.43
C GLY A 166 12.24 25.32 -14.73
N VAL A 167 11.40 25.86 -13.86
CA VAL A 167 11.06 27.28 -13.89
C VAL A 167 12.35 28.03 -13.53
N ILE A 168 13.01 28.58 -14.52
CA ILE A 168 14.09 29.55 -14.29
C ILE A 168 13.41 30.82 -13.77
N LEU A 169 13.44 31.01 -12.47
CA LEU A 169 13.11 32.29 -11.86
C LEU A 169 14.27 33.25 -12.20
N LEU A 170 14.02 34.18 -13.10
CA LEU A 170 14.89 35.33 -13.36
C LEU A 170 14.71 36.38 -12.27
#